data_5292a0d4136129cf46983ec6fc74c318
#
_entry.id   5292a0d4136129cf46983ec6fc74c318
#
_cell.length_a   1.000
_cell.length_b   1.000
_cell.length_c   1.000
_cell.angle_alpha   90.00
_cell.angle_beta   90.00
_cell.angle_gamma   90.00
#
_symmetry.space_group_name_H-M   'P 1'
#
loop_
_entity.id
_entity.type
_entity.pdbx_description
1 polymer ?
#
loop_
_entity_poly.entity_id
_entity_poly.type
_entity_poly.pdbx_seq_one_letter_code
_entity_poly.pdbx_strand_id
1 'polypeptide(L)'
;KHKSKDYVTIIDFIGNYKNNYLIPIALFGDKSMNKDNYRRELREPNILSGLTTVNFEEVAKEQIFKSITNTVLSNMKILKDAYTDLENKLGKTPMLIDHLTFDNIDPIVFFNNNSFKNYADVINKFSNKAIELTDTESNWLSFITFELLPGKRKHELLLLQELIKKGEVSKDKFIKILETEQLSTKDSIISSVENVLSLQFLKSQEVKKFGTEPLVTLENNVYKLNPEVLESYKNSDFSLLFNDVIDAGLYKTRDYPEIFTIGQKYSRRDVCKLLNWSKD
;
A
#
# COMPACT_ATOMS: atom_id res chain seq x y z
N LYS A 1 -21.61 29.86 -12.91
CA LYS A 1 -21.00 30.09 -14.25
C LYS A 1 -21.74 31.23 -14.94
N HIS A 2 -21.02 32.28 -15.30
CA HIS A 2 -21.61 33.36 -16.11
C HIS A 2 -21.77 32.83 -17.54
N LYS A 3 -22.95 33.04 -18.16
CA LYS A 3 -23.32 32.46 -19.47
C LYS A 3 -22.38 32.82 -20.64
N SER A 4 -21.47 33.79 -20.45
CA SER A 4 -20.55 34.29 -21.48
C SER A 4 -19.06 33.99 -21.19
N LYS A 5 -18.74 33.07 -20.22
CA LYS A 5 -17.35 32.75 -19.91
C LYS A 5 -17.13 31.24 -19.99
N ASP A 6 -16.18 30.84 -20.81
CA ASP A 6 -15.81 29.44 -21.00
C ASP A 6 -14.90 28.93 -19.88
N TYR A 7 -14.16 29.81 -19.20
CA TYR A 7 -13.24 29.49 -18.12
C TYR A 7 -13.27 30.53 -17.00
N VAL A 8 -12.76 30.11 -15.83
CA VAL A 8 -12.56 30.95 -14.65
C VAL A 8 -11.06 30.90 -14.29
N THR A 9 -10.46 32.07 -14.12
CA THR A 9 -9.09 32.15 -13.57
C THR A 9 -9.17 32.34 -12.07
N ILE A 10 -8.50 31.45 -11.32
CA ILE A 10 -8.37 31.53 -9.87
C ILE A 10 -6.91 31.87 -9.58
N ILE A 11 -6.68 32.97 -8.84
CA ILE A 11 -5.35 33.35 -8.35
C ILE A 11 -5.32 33.05 -6.85
N ASP A 12 -4.39 32.19 -6.44
CA ASP A 12 -4.18 31.84 -5.04
C ASP A 12 -2.80 32.32 -4.58
N PHE A 13 -2.76 32.96 -3.40
CA PHE A 13 -1.53 33.46 -2.80
C PHE A 13 -1.03 32.48 -1.74
N ILE A 14 0.09 31.83 -2.01
CA ILE A 14 0.71 30.85 -1.11
C ILE A 14 1.37 31.60 0.06
N GLY A 15 0.63 31.79 1.14
CA GLY A 15 1.10 32.52 2.34
C GLY A 15 1.50 31.62 3.52
N ASN A 16 1.07 30.38 3.56
CA ASN A 16 1.32 29.47 4.70
C ASN A 16 2.44 28.47 4.41
N TYR A 17 3.67 28.90 4.60
CA TYR A 17 4.87 28.12 4.24
C TYR A 17 5.03 26.78 4.99
N LYS A 18 4.39 26.60 6.13
CA LYS A 18 4.54 25.35 6.92
C LYS A 18 3.82 24.15 6.32
N ASN A 19 2.71 24.39 5.64
CA ASN A 19 1.84 23.33 5.11
C ASN A 19 1.80 23.28 3.58
N ASN A 20 2.74 23.92 2.90
CA ASN A 20 2.79 23.98 1.43
C ASN A 20 2.93 22.58 0.78
N TYR A 21 3.36 21.56 1.52
CA TYR A 21 3.37 20.17 1.07
C TYR A 21 1.95 19.63 0.81
N LEU A 22 0.90 20.26 1.34
CA LEU A 22 -0.50 19.90 1.08
C LEU A 22 -1.01 20.41 -0.28
N ILE A 23 -0.32 21.35 -0.91
CA ILE A 23 -0.74 21.94 -2.18
C ILE A 23 -0.83 20.89 -3.31
N PRO A 24 0.15 20.01 -3.52
CA PRO A 24 0.02 18.92 -4.48
C PRO A 24 -1.17 18.01 -4.19
N ILE A 25 -1.40 17.67 -2.92
CA ILE A 25 -2.54 16.84 -2.51
C ILE A 25 -3.86 17.52 -2.88
N ALA A 26 -3.99 18.82 -2.60
CA ALA A 26 -5.20 19.57 -2.88
C ALA A 26 -5.46 19.77 -4.38
N LEU A 27 -4.40 19.95 -5.18
CA LEU A 27 -4.52 20.22 -6.61
C LEU A 27 -4.61 18.96 -7.46
N PHE A 28 -3.80 17.95 -7.15
CA PHE A 28 -3.69 16.73 -7.97
C PHE A 28 -4.41 15.53 -7.36
N GLY A 29 -4.86 15.64 -6.11
CA GLY A 29 -5.58 14.56 -5.42
C GLY A 29 -4.68 13.41 -4.99
N ASP A 30 -3.36 13.52 -5.12
CA ASP A 30 -2.43 12.46 -4.70
C ASP A 30 -2.30 12.42 -3.17
N LYS A 31 -2.89 11.41 -2.57
CA LYS A 31 -2.84 11.14 -1.12
C LYS A 31 -1.84 10.04 -0.76
N SER A 32 -0.98 9.65 -1.70
CA SER A 32 0.03 8.60 -1.48
C SER A 32 1.05 8.96 -0.40
N MET A 33 1.14 10.24 0.00
CA MET A 33 2.19 10.78 0.88
C MET A 33 3.60 10.47 0.35
N ASN A 34 3.74 10.36 -0.96
CA ASN A 34 5.00 10.12 -1.64
C ASN A 34 5.61 11.42 -2.15
N LYS A 35 6.76 11.80 -1.58
CA LYS A 35 7.46 13.03 -1.94
C LYS A 35 7.85 13.09 -3.41
N ASP A 36 8.20 11.97 -4.02
CA ASP A 36 8.65 11.92 -5.41
C ASP A 36 7.47 12.09 -6.37
N ASN A 37 6.29 11.55 -6.02
CA ASN A 37 5.06 11.83 -6.74
C ASN A 37 4.72 13.32 -6.70
N TYR A 38 4.74 13.93 -5.51
CA TYR A 38 4.45 15.35 -5.36
C TYR A 38 5.41 16.24 -6.15
N ARG A 39 6.71 15.89 -6.18
CA ARG A 39 7.70 16.62 -6.98
C ARG A 39 7.46 16.48 -8.47
N ARG A 40 7.07 15.29 -8.93
CA ARG A 40 6.75 15.04 -10.33
C ARG A 40 5.53 15.84 -10.78
N GLU A 41 4.45 15.80 -10.03
CA GLU A 41 3.22 16.54 -10.31
C GLU A 41 3.42 18.05 -10.38
N LEU A 42 4.27 18.59 -9.50
CA LEU A 42 4.63 20.00 -9.53
C LEU A 42 5.52 20.38 -10.71
N ARG A 43 6.32 19.45 -11.25
CA ARG A 43 7.14 19.70 -12.45
C ARG A 43 6.32 19.65 -13.72
N GLU A 44 5.33 18.77 -13.76
CA GLU A 44 4.47 18.51 -14.91
C GLU A 44 2.98 18.78 -14.58
N PRO A 45 2.59 20.05 -14.31
CA PRO A 45 1.23 20.38 -13.86
C PRO A 45 0.13 20.11 -14.92
N ASN A 46 0.49 19.67 -16.12
CA ASN A 46 -0.43 19.38 -17.22
C ASN A 46 -1.17 18.03 -17.07
N ILE A 47 -0.97 17.30 -15.97
CA ILE A 47 -1.62 15.99 -15.72
C ILE A 47 -3.05 16.12 -15.19
N LEU A 48 -3.54 17.35 -14.97
CA LEU A 48 -4.92 17.56 -14.55
C LEU A 48 -5.90 17.14 -15.65
N SER A 49 -6.87 16.32 -15.27
CA SER A 49 -7.92 15.88 -16.21
C SER A 49 -8.78 17.06 -16.64
N GLY A 50 -9.01 17.19 -17.94
CA GLY A 50 -9.87 18.20 -18.54
C GLY A 50 -9.14 19.45 -19.03
N LEU A 51 -9.84 20.56 -19.13
CA LEU A 51 -9.34 21.86 -19.62
C LEU A 51 -8.72 22.73 -18.53
N THR A 52 -8.43 22.15 -17.34
CA THR A 52 -7.87 22.89 -16.21
C THR A 52 -6.35 22.94 -16.33
N THR A 53 -5.77 24.14 -16.26
CA THR A 53 -4.33 24.36 -16.21
C THR A 53 -3.94 24.99 -14.89
N VAL A 54 -2.83 24.54 -14.31
CA VAL A 54 -2.24 25.13 -13.10
C VAL A 54 -0.85 25.63 -13.44
N ASN A 55 -0.58 26.88 -13.10
CA ASN A 55 0.73 27.50 -13.24
C ASN A 55 1.21 28.00 -11.88
N PHE A 56 2.46 27.75 -11.57
CA PHE A 56 3.12 28.24 -10.37
C PHE A 56 4.19 29.24 -10.74
N GLU A 57 4.26 30.35 -10.00
CA GLU A 57 5.45 31.20 -10.03
C GLU A 57 6.67 30.45 -9.47
N GLU A 58 7.86 30.70 -10.00
CA GLU A 58 9.09 30.00 -9.59
C GLU A 58 9.35 30.09 -8.08
N VAL A 59 9.15 31.25 -7.48
CA VAL A 59 9.31 31.45 -6.03
C VAL A 59 8.33 30.57 -5.24
N ALA A 60 7.07 30.50 -5.67
CA ALA A 60 6.05 29.66 -5.04
C ALA A 60 6.41 28.18 -5.17
N LYS A 61 6.84 27.76 -6.37
CA LYS A 61 7.28 26.40 -6.67
C LYS A 61 8.46 25.98 -5.78
N GLU A 62 9.47 26.82 -5.65
CA GLU A 62 10.59 26.57 -4.73
C GLU A 62 10.16 26.40 -3.28
N GLN A 63 9.25 27.22 -2.80
CA GLN A 63 8.74 27.12 -1.42
C GLN A 63 7.96 25.81 -1.20
N ILE A 64 7.18 25.38 -2.17
CA ILE A 64 6.49 24.08 -2.11
C ILE A 64 7.50 22.93 -2.08
N PHE A 65 8.52 22.96 -2.97
CA PHE A 65 9.59 21.94 -2.97
C PHE A 65 10.36 21.88 -1.66
N LYS A 66 10.70 23.02 -1.07
CA LYS A 66 11.34 23.10 0.26
C LYS A 66 10.44 22.49 1.33
N SER A 67 9.14 22.81 1.31
CA SER A 67 8.17 22.26 2.25
C SER A 67 8.07 20.74 2.14
N ILE A 68 7.94 20.19 0.92
CA ILE A 68 7.92 18.76 0.68
C ILE A 68 9.20 18.08 1.18
N THR A 69 10.34 18.69 0.91
CA THR A 69 11.64 18.13 1.31
C THR A 69 11.78 18.05 2.83
N ASN A 70 11.39 19.10 3.54
CA ASN A 70 11.57 19.24 4.98
C ASN A 70 10.49 18.55 5.81
N THR A 71 9.31 18.26 5.23
CA THR A 71 8.22 17.61 5.96
C THR A 71 8.48 16.11 6.08
N VAL A 72 8.38 15.57 7.28
CA VAL A 72 8.36 14.12 7.52
C VAL A 72 6.91 13.67 7.40
N LEU A 73 6.52 13.14 6.22
CA LEU A 73 5.14 12.75 5.91
C LEU A 73 4.63 11.58 6.78
N SER A 74 5.53 10.76 7.32
CA SER A 74 5.21 9.74 8.33
C SER A 74 5.28 10.26 9.76
N ASN A 75 5.18 11.59 9.97
CA ASN A 75 5.13 12.18 11.30
C ASN A 75 3.89 11.71 12.04
N MET A 76 4.06 11.36 13.33
CA MET A 76 2.99 10.82 14.18
C MET A 76 1.74 11.71 14.23
N LYS A 77 1.91 13.03 14.17
CA LYS A 77 0.78 13.96 14.15
C LYS A 77 -0.03 13.83 12.86
N ILE A 78 0.64 13.79 11.69
CA ILE A 78 -0.02 13.64 10.38
C ILE A 78 -0.78 12.32 10.32
N LEU A 79 -0.16 11.24 10.79
CA LEU A 79 -0.78 9.91 10.81
C LEU A 79 -2.01 9.89 11.73
N LYS A 80 -1.89 10.50 12.92
CA LYS A 80 -3.00 10.61 13.86
C LYS A 80 -4.15 11.44 13.28
N ASP A 81 -3.86 12.59 12.71
CA ASP A 81 -4.88 13.47 12.12
C ASP A 81 -5.63 12.73 11.00
N ALA A 82 -4.93 12.04 10.10
CA ALA A 82 -5.54 11.25 9.03
C ALA A 82 -6.41 10.10 9.57
N TYR A 83 -5.95 9.39 10.60
CA TYR A 83 -6.71 8.33 11.25
C TYR A 83 -7.99 8.89 11.89
N THR A 84 -7.85 9.94 12.72
CA THR A 84 -8.97 10.54 13.45
C THR A 84 -10.02 11.16 12.50
N ASP A 85 -9.57 11.81 11.43
CA ASP A 85 -10.48 12.37 10.42
C ASP A 85 -11.32 11.27 9.76
N LEU A 86 -10.71 10.12 9.45
CA LEU A 86 -11.44 9.00 8.87
C LEU A 86 -12.36 8.33 9.90
N GLU A 87 -11.89 8.13 11.12
CA GLU A 87 -12.70 7.60 12.23
C GLU A 87 -13.95 8.45 12.46
N ASN A 88 -13.82 9.78 12.49
CA ASN A 88 -14.94 10.71 12.63
C ASN A 88 -15.91 10.64 11.46
N LYS A 89 -15.42 10.48 10.22
CA LYS A 89 -16.27 10.34 9.03
C LYS A 89 -17.06 9.03 9.03
N LEU A 90 -16.45 7.95 9.50
CA LEU A 90 -17.06 6.61 9.47
C LEU A 90 -17.90 6.32 10.73
N GLY A 91 -17.64 6.99 11.85
CA GLY A 91 -18.23 6.68 13.15
C GLY A 91 -17.82 5.31 13.71
N LYS A 92 -16.73 4.74 13.21
CA LYS A 92 -16.15 3.44 13.62
C LYS A 92 -14.63 3.46 13.47
N THR A 93 -13.95 2.51 14.11
CA THR A 93 -12.51 2.27 13.87
C THR A 93 -12.25 2.05 12.38
N PRO A 94 -11.46 2.91 11.72
CA PRO A 94 -11.14 2.73 10.30
C PRO A 94 -10.21 1.53 10.12
N MET A 95 -10.40 0.81 9.01
CA MET A 95 -9.56 -0.28 8.58
C MET A 95 -8.65 0.18 7.43
N LEU A 96 -7.63 -0.61 7.05
CA LEU A 96 -6.72 -0.27 5.94
C LEU A 96 -7.47 -0.02 4.64
N ILE A 97 -8.45 -0.88 4.35
CA ILE A 97 -9.31 -0.74 3.17
C ILE A 97 -10.15 0.54 3.20
N ASP A 98 -10.59 0.99 4.37
CA ASP A 98 -11.35 2.23 4.50
C ASP A 98 -10.49 3.45 4.08
N HIS A 99 -9.19 3.48 4.43
CA HIS A 99 -8.28 4.54 3.99
C HIS A 99 -8.19 4.65 2.47
N LEU A 100 -8.24 3.52 1.77
CA LEU A 100 -8.17 3.45 0.31
C LEU A 100 -9.50 3.82 -0.33
N THR A 101 -10.60 3.28 0.16
CA THR A 101 -11.94 3.46 -0.43
C THR A 101 -12.50 4.85 -0.20
N PHE A 102 -12.17 5.48 0.93
CA PHE A 102 -12.59 6.86 1.25
C PHE A 102 -11.53 7.90 0.88
N ASP A 103 -10.54 7.52 0.07
CA ASP A 103 -9.53 8.41 -0.47
C ASP A 103 -8.89 9.27 0.64
N ASN A 104 -8.45 8.60 1.72
CA ASN A 104 -7.77 9.24 2.85
C ASN A 104 -6.26 9.30 2.57
N ILE A 105 -5.44 8.45 3.20
CA ILE A 105 -4.00 8.30 2.92
C ILE A 105 -3.70 6.87 2.47
N ASP A 106 -2.62 6.66 1.72
CA ASP A 106 -2.15 5.30 1.48
C ASP A 106 -1.73 4.66 2.81
N PRO A 107 -2.40 3.57 3.25
CA PRO A 107 -2.13 2.98 4.55
C PRO A 107 -0.68 2.50 4.75
N ILE A 108 0.10 2.29 3.67
CA ILE A 108 1.53 1.95 3.79
C ILE A 108 2.32 3.03 4.53
N VAL A 109 1.84 4.28 4.54
CA VAL A 109 2.51 5.42 5.18
C VAL A 109 2.60 5.25 6.69
N PHE A 110 1.63 4.57 7.32
CA PHE A 110 1.70 4.24 8.74
C PHE A 110 2.98 3.42 9.06
N PHE A 111 3.35 2.50 8.18
CA PHE A 111 4.46 1.57 8.37
C PHE A 111 5.82 2.12 7.93
N ASN A 112 5.84 3.32 7.34
CA ASN A 112 7.07 4.10 7.15
C ASN A 112 7.56 4.74 8.46
N ASN A 113 6.75 4.66 9.52
CA ASN A 113 7.12 5.04 10.87
C ASN A 113 7.52 3.79 11.66
N ASN A 114 8.74 3.75 12.18
CA ASN A 114 9.28 2.59 12.92
C ASN A 114 8.51 2.23 14.20
N SER A 115 7.51 3.04 14.59
CA SER A 115 6.67 2.77 15.76
C SER A 115 5.60 1.72 15.52
N PHE A 116 5.32 1.36 14.27
CA PHE A 116 4.24 0.45 13.91
C PHE A 116 4.78 -0.75 13.12
N LYS A 117 4.50 -1.95 13.62
CA LYS A 117 4.84 -3.21 12.96
C LYS A 117 3.69 -3.72 12.08
N ASN A 118 2.46 -3.51 12.54
CA ASN A 118 1.23 -3.89 11.86
C ASN A 118 0.09 -2.94 12.24
N TYR A 119 -1.11 -3.15 11.70
CA TYR A 119 -2.20 -2.19 11.90
C TYR A 119 -2.83 -2.26 13.31
N ALA A 120 -2.63 -3.34 14.06
CA ALA A 120 -3.02 -3.36 15.48
C ALA A 120 -2.31 -2.27 16.28
N ASP A 121 -1.01 -2.06 16.00
CA ASP A 121 -0.24 -1.01 16.67
C ASP A 121 -0.80 0.40 16.39
N VAL A 122 -1.28 0.63 15.15
CA VAL A 122 -1.91 1.90 14.74
C VAL A 122 -3.21 2.11 15.52
N ILE A 123 -4.08 1.09 15.55
CA ILE A 123 -5.35 1.13 16.27
C ILE A 123 -5.10 1.35 17.77
N ASN A 124 -4.20 0.58 18.38
CA ASN A 124 -3.85 0.71 19.80
C ASN A 124 -3.29 2.09 20.14
N LYS A 125 -2.62 2.74 19.17
CA LYS A 125 -2.02 4.06 19.39
C LYS A 125 -3.02 5.20 19.25
N PHE A 126 -3.96 5.10 18.31
CA PHE A 126 -4.81 6.24 17.92
C PHE A 126 -6.27 6.10 18.34
N SER A 127 -6.76 4.89 18.63
CA SER A 127 -8.10 4.66 19.13
C SER A 127 -8.09 4.28 20.61
N ASN A 128 -9.28 4.25 21.21
CA ASN A 128 -9.46 3.75 22.57
C ASN A 128 -9.63 2.21 22.63
N LYS A 129 -9.43 1.52 21.50
CA LYS A 129 -9.54 0.06 21.40
C LYS A 129 -8.17 -0.55 21.73
N ALA A 130 -8.15 -1.58 22.55
CA ALA A 130 -6.96 -2.38 22.83
C ALA A 130 -7.10 -3.71 22.09
N ILE A 131 -6.21 -3.94 21.12
CA ILE A 131 -6.08 -5.19 20.38
C ILE A 131 -4.91 -5.94 20.97
N GLU A 132 -5.17 -7.15 21.47
CA GLU A 132 -4.14 -8.02 22.01
C GLU A 132 -3.84 -9.15 21.01
N LEU A 133 -2.58 -9.26 20.64
CA LEU A 133 -2.06 -10.28 19.74
C LEU A 133 -0.89 -10.99 20.42
N THR A 134 -0.75 -12.27 20.14
CA THR A 134 0.49 -12.99 20.47
C THR A 134 1.64 -12.49 19.60
N ASP A 135 2.88 -12.77 20.02
CA ASP A 135 4.06 -12.39 19.22
C ASP A 135 4.03 -13.03 17.83
N THR A 136 3.56 -14.25 17.70
CA THR A 136 3.44 -14.97 16.44
C THR A 136 2.39 -14.32 15.52
N GLU A 137 1.20 -14.01 16.04
CA GLU A 137 0.16 -13.27 15.31
C GLU A 137 0.66 -11.91 14.83
N SER A 138 1.33 -11.19 15.70
CA SER A 138 1.94 -9.89 15.37
C SER A 138 2.99 -10.00 14.26
N ASN A 139 3.80 -11.08 14.28
CA ASN A 139 4.81 -11.33 13.26
C ASN A 139 4.19 -11.65 11.90
N TRP A 140 3.16 -12.49 11.84
CA TRP A 140 2.43 -12.77 10.59
C TRP A 140 1.73 -11.53 10.03
N LEU A 141 1.05 -10.75 10.88
CA LEU A 141 0.45 -9.48 10.44
C LEU A 141 1.51 -8.50 9.95
N SER A 142 2.69 -8.44 10.61
CA SER A 142 3.80 -7.62 10.15
C SER A 142 4.29 -8.07 8.77
N PHE A 143 4.47 -9.37 8.58
CA PHE A 143 4.90 -9.93 7.31
C PHE A 143 3.95 -9.56 6.16
N ILE A 144 2.66 -9.86 6.29
CA ILE A 144 1.68 -9.54 5.24
C ILE A 144 1.52 -8.04 5.03
N THR A 145 1.67 -7.23 6.09
CA THR A 145 1.64 -5.76 5.99
C THR A 145 2.80 -5.22 5.16
N PHE A 146 4.02 -5.69 5.39
CA PHE A 146 5.18 -5.15 4.67
C PHE A 146 5.36 -5.74 3.27
N GLU A 147 5.00 -7.01 3.08
CA GLU A 147 5.25 -7.70 1.81
C GLU A 147 4.05 -7.72 0.87
N LEU A 148 2.82 -7.82 1.40
CA LEU A 148 1.62 -8.02 0.58
C LEU A 148 0.73 -6.78 0.47
N LEU A 149 0.60 -5.96 1.53
CA LEU A 149 -0.17 -4.70 1.48
C LEU A 149 0.27 -3.74 0.36
N PRO A 150 1.56 -3.66 -0.03
CA PRO A 150 1.96 -2.85 -1.19
C PRO A 150 1.25 -3.21 -2.51
N GLY A 151 0.61 -4.36 -2.60
CA GLY A 151 -0.15 -4.79 -3.77
C GLY A 151 0.73 -5.01 -5.01
N LYS A 152 1.93 -5.58 -4.82
CA LYS A 152 2.88 -5.82 -5.92
C LYS A 152 2.33 -6.77 -6.97
N ARG A 153 1.58 -7.79 -6.55
CA ARG A 153 0.87 -8.75 -7.40
C ARG A 153 -0.27 -9.42 -6.62
N LYS A 154 -1.25 -9.97 -7.34
CA LYS A 154 -2.44 -10.59 -6.73
C LYS A 154 -2.20 -12.04 -6.25
N HIS A 155 -1.17 -12.70 -6.74
CA HIS A 155 -0.99 -14.15 -6.59
C HIS A 155 -1.01 -14.63 -5.14
N GLU A 156 -0.15 -14.06 -4.28
CA GLU A 156 -0.07 -14.40 -2.87
C GLU A 156 -1.40 -14.13 -2.14
N LEU A 157 -2.00 -12.99 -2.44
CA LEU A 157 -3.24 -12.55 -1.80
C LEU A 157 -4.41 -13.48 -2.15
N LEU A 158 -4.53 -13.88 -3.42
CA LEU A 158 -5.56 -14.83 -3.87
C LEU A 158 -5.36 -16.23 -3.27
N LEU A 159 -4.10 -16.69 -3.18
CA LEU A 159 -3.81 -17.97 -2.55
C LEU A 159 -4.19 -17.96 -1.06
N LEU A 160 -3.80 -16.91 -0.33
CA LEU A 160 -4.18 -16.76 1.08
C LEU A 160 -5.69 -16.69 1.26
N GLN A 161 -6.40 -15.92 0.42
CA GLN A 161 -7.86 -15.79 0.48
C GLN A 161 -8.57 -17.16 0.31
N GLU A 162 -8.06 -18.01 -0.61
CA GLU A 162 -8.62 -19.35 -0.80
C GLU A 162 -8.24 -20.31 0.35
N LEU A 163 -7.02 -20.22 0.85
CA LEU A 163 -6.55 -21.04 1.97
C LEU A 163 -7.30 -20.73 3.26
N ILE A 164 -7.62 -19.48 3.54
CA ILE A 164 -8.45 -19.08 4.67
C ILE A 164 -9.84 -19.74 4.60
N LYS A 165 -10.43 -19.77 3.40
CA LYS A 165 -11.78 -20.34 3.21
C LYS A 165 -11.80 -21.87 3.31
N LYS A 166 -10.71 -22.55 2.92
CA LYS A 166 -10.71 -24.01 2.67
C LYS A 166 -9.70 -24.80 3.50
N GLY A 167 -8.73 -24.11 4.11
CA GLY A 167 -7.60 -24.72 4.82
C GLY A 167 -6.52 -25.25 3.89
N GLU A 168 -6.89 -25.79 2.71
CA GLU A 168 -5.96 -26.34 1.73
C GLU A 168 -6.42 -26.05 0.28
N VAL A 169 -5.47 -25.96 -0.65
CA VAL A 169 -5.70 -25.71 -2.08
C VAL A 169 -4.66 -26.47 -2.89
N SER A 170 -5.11 -27.33 -3.84
CA SER A 170 -4.18 -28.00 -4.74
C SER A 170 -3.52 -27.01 -5.71
N LYS A 171 -2.30 -27.30 -6.14
CA LYS A 171 -1.56 -26.46 -7.11
C LYS A 171 -2.36 -26.25 -8.40
N ASP A 172 -2.98 -27.31 -8.92
CA ASP A 172 -3.83 -27.23 -10.12
C ASP A 172 -5.05 -26.31 -9.92
N LYS A 173 -5.63 -26.32 -8.73
CA LYS A 173 -6.75 -25.44 -8.43
C LYS A 173 -6.28 -23.98 -8.32
N PHE A 174 -5.13 -23.75 -7.72
CA PHE A 174 -4.55 -22.40 -7.66
C PHE A 174 -4.26 -21.87 -9.07
N ILE A 175 -3.67 -22.69 -9.96
CA ILE A 175 -3.45 -22.32 -11.36
C ILE A 175 -4.76 -21.92 -12.03
N LYS A 176 -5.85 -22.69 -11.87
CA LYS A 176 -7.17 -22.33 -12.43
C LYS A 176 -7.72 -21.02 -11.90
N ILE A 177 -7.48 -20.69 -10.63
CA ILE A 177 -7.86 -19.39 -10.06
C ILE A 177 -7.09 -18.27 -10.75
N LEU A 178 -5.78 -18.44 -10.94
CA LEU A 178 -4.95 -17.45 -11.62
C LEU A 178 -5.37 -17.25 -13.09
N GLU A 179 -5.69 -18.32 -13.80
CA GLU A 179 -6.20 -18.25 -15.17
C GLU A 179 -7.55 -17.51 -15.24
N THR A 180 -8.45 -17.76 -14.29
CA THR A 180 -9.74 -17.04 -14.20
C THR A 180 -9.55 -15.54 -13.99
N GLU A 181 -8.56 -15.16 -13.19
CA GLU A 181 -8.17 -13.77 -12.93
C GLU A 181 -7.24 -13.19 -14.03
N GLN A 182 -7.00 -13.93 -15.11
CA GLN A 182 -6.12 -13.55 -16.23
C GLN A 182 -4.68 -13.23 -15.78
N LEU A 183 -4.22 -13.93 -14.75
CA LEU A 183 -2.88 -13.77 -14.17
C LEU A 183 -1.91 -14.82 -14.74
N SER A 184 -0.62 -14.48 -14.70
CA SER A 184 0.41 -15.38 -15.20
C SER A 184 0.57 -16.63 -14.32
N THR A 185 0.63 -17.79 -14.97
CA THR A 185 0.83 -19.11 -14.34
C THR A 185 2.23 -19.68 -14.58
N LYS A 186 3.20 -18.85 -15.01
CA LYS A 186 4.57 -19.29 -15.27
C LYS A 186 5.20 -19.92 -14.02
N ASP A 187 5.92 -21.03 -14.18
CA ASP A 187 6.55 -21.75 -13.06
C ASP A 187 7.45 -20.85 -12.21
N SER A 188 8.19 -19.92 -12.82
CA SER A 188 9.03 -18.97 -12.08
C SER A 188 8.23 -18.04 -11.15
N ILE A 189 7.01 -17.69 -11.54
CA ILE A 189 6.11 -16.86 -10.72
C ILE A 189 5.52 -17.70 -9.61
N ILE A 190 5.05 -18.91 -9.91
CA ILE A 190 4.51 -19.84 -8.91
C ILE A 190 5.57 -20.14 -7.84
N SER A 191 6.79 -20.49 -8.26
CA SER A 191 7.91 -20.70 -7.32
C SER A 191 8.23 -19.47 -6.49
N SER A 192 8.09 -18.27 -7.06
CA SER A 192 8.27 -17.03 -6.31
C SER A 192 7.16 -16.83 -5.26
N VAL A 193 5.91 -17.17 -5.57
CA VAL A 193 4.79 -17.14 -4.59
C VAL A 193 5.05 -18.11 -3.44
N GLU A 194 5.48 -19.33 -3.78
CA GLU A 194 5.84 -20.37 -2.82
C GLU A 194 6.94 -19.90 -1.87
N ASN A 195 8.02 -19.31 -2.41
CA ASN A 195 9.12 -18.79 -1.62
C ASN A 195 8.72 -17.63 -0.70
N VAL A 196 7.83 -16.76 -1.15
CA VAL A 196 7.33 -15.63 -0.35
C VAL A 196 6.51 -16.14 0.83
N LEU A 197 5.53 -17.00 0.58
CA LEU A 197 4.61 -17.46 1.62
C LEU A 197 5.21 -18.50 2.57
N SER A 198 6.27 -19.21 2.15
CA SER A 198 7.06 -20.10 3.00
C SER A 198 8.19 -19.40 3.77
N LEU A 199 8.33 -18.07 3.58
CA LEU A 199 9.38 -17.24 4.19
C LEU A 199 10.81 -17.63 3.78
N GLN A 200 11.02 -18.46 2.76
CA GLN A 200 12.35 -18.93 2.33
C GLN A 200 13.23 -17.83 1.73
N PHE A 201 12.64 -16.70 1.35
CA PHE A 201 13.41 -15.56 0.81
C PHE A 201 13.98 -14.64 1.89
N LEU A 202 13.59 -14.80 3.16
CA LEU A 202 13.98 -13.90 4.24
C LEU A 202 15.48 -13.96 4.55
N LYS A 203 16.08 -12.78 4.70
CA LYS A 203 17.43 -12.63 5.22
C LYS A 203 17.43 -12.60 6.76
N SER A 204 18.58 -12.78 7.38
CA SER A 204 18.70 -12.85 8.84
C SER A 204 18.10 -11.65 9.60
N GLN A 205 18.10 -10.46 9.00
CA GLN A 205 17.47 -9.27 9.60
C GLN A 205 15.93 -9.31 9.49
N GLU A 206 15.41 -9.87 8.41
CA GLU A 206 13.97 -9.99 8.16
C GLU A 206 13.38 -11.11 9.02
N VAL A 207 14.13 -12.20 9.25
CA VAL A 207 13.76 -13.26 10.19
C VAL A 207 13.55 -12.69 11.60
N LYS A 208 14.38 -11.76 12.05
CA LYS A 208 14.18 -11.08 13.34
C LYS A 208 12.90 -10.25 13.39
N LYS A 209 12.45 -9.77 12.24
CA LYS A 209 11.26 -8.91 12.12
C LYS A 209 9.96 -9.70 11.97
N PHE A 210 10.01 -10.79 11.21
CA PHE A 210 8.81 -11.54 10.79
C PHE A 210 8.72 -12.94 11.43
N GLY A 211 9.77 -13.39 12.13
CA GLY A 211 9.83 -14.75 12.65
C GLY A 211 10.22 -15.78 11.59
N THR A 212 10.11 -17.05 11.95
CA THR A 212 10.45 -18.21 11.10
C THR A 212 9.24 -19.03 10.68
N GLU A 213 8.10 -18.80 11.30
CA GLU A 213 6.90 -19.61 11.11
C GLU A 213 6.21 -19.26 9.79
N PRO A 214 6.24 -20.15 8.77
CA PRO A 214 5.67 -19.88 7.46
C PRO A 214 4.15 -19.76 7.54
N LEU A 215 3.58 -18.93 6.66
CA LEU A 215 2.13 -18.83 6.51
C LEU A 215 1.56 -20.05 5.77
N VAL A 216 2.28 -20.52 4.75
CA VAL A 216 1.85 -21.59 3.86
C VAL A 216 2.97 -22.60 3.68
N THR A 217 2.59 -23.88 3.71
CA THR A 217 3.46 -25.00 3.33
C THR A 217 2.95 -25.65 2.04
N LEU A 218 3.85 -26.25 1.28
CA LEU A 218 3.52 -27.03 0.09
C LEU A 218 3.91 -28.49 0.34
N GLU A 219 2.93 -29.38 0.33
CA GLU A 219 3.13 -30.81 0.49
C GLU A 219 2.35 -31.57 -0.59
N ASN A 220 3.01 -32.44 -1.33
CA ASN A 220 2.37 -33.28 -2.36
C ASN A 220 1.51 -32.46 -3.36
N ASN A 221 2.01 -31.31 -3.82
CA ASN A 221 1.27 -30.37 -4.69
C ASN A 221 -0.03 -29.78 -4.06
N VAL A 222 -0.10 -29.75 -2.74
CA VAL A 222 -1.20 -29.11 -2.01
C VAL A 222 -0.63 -28.02 -1.11
N TYR A 223 -1.11 -26.80 -1.30
CA TYR A 223 -0.84 -25.68 -0.40
C TYR A 223 -1.72 -25.84 0.85
N LYS A 224 -1.12 -25.71 2.00
CA LYS A 224 -1.80 -25.74 3.29
C LYS A 224 -1.50 -24.48 4.08
N LEU A 225 -2.52 -23.90 4.67
CA LEU A 225 -2.31 -22.83 5.64
C LEU A 225 -1.72 -23.44 6.91
N ASN A 226 -0.75 -22.75 7.52
CA ASN A 226 -0.16 -23.19 8.78
C ASN A 226 -1.27 -23.42 9.84
N PRO A 227 -1.30 -24.58 10.51
CA PRO A 227 -2.33 -24.88 11.51
C PRO A 227 -2.43 -23.83 12.62
N GLU A 228 -1.33 -23.23 13.03
CA GLU A 228 -1.33 -22.17 14.04
C GLU A 228 -1.99 -20.88 13.53
N VAL A 229 -1.89 -20.56 12.22
CA VAL A 229 -2.63 -19.46 11.60
C VAL A 229 -4.12 -19.75 11.65
N LEU A 230 -4.54 -20.99 11.34
CA LEU A 230 -5.95 -21.40 11.44
C LEU A 230 -6.49 -21.30 12.87
N GLU A 231 -5.68 -21.66 13.87
CA GLU A 231 -6.06 -21.50 15.28
C GLU A 231 -6.19 -20.01 15.65
N SER A 232 -5.24 -19.18 15.21
CA SER A 232 -5.24 -17.73 15.42
C SER A 232 -6.44 -17.04 14.77
N TYR A 233 -7.04 -17.63 13.73
CA TYR A 233 -8.27 -17.10 13.13
C TYR A 233 -9.49 -17.14 14.07
N LYS A 234 -9.44 -17.90 15.17
CA LYS A 234 -10.45 -17.87 16.24
C LYS A 234 -10.40 -16.55 17.03
N ASN A 235 -9.26 -15.87 17.04
CA ASN A 235 -9.15 -14.51 17.52
C ASN A 235 -9.78 -13.56 16.48
N SER A 236 -10.90 -12.95 16.85
CA SER A 236 -11.67 -12.07 15.95
C SER A 236 -10.88 -10.84 15.49
N ASP A 237 -10.01 -10.30 16.35
CA ASP A 237 -9.19 -9.13 16.00
C ASP A 237 -8.08 -9.54 15.01
N PHE A 238 -7.43 -10.67 15.24
CA PHE A 238 -6.44 -11.18 14.28
C PHE A 238 -7.07 -11.47 12.92
N SER A 239 -8.18 -12.20 12.87
CA SER A 239 -8.85 -12.56 11.60
C SER A 239 -9.34 -11.31 10.86
N LEU A 240 -9.86 -10.31 11.55
CA LEU A 240 -10.29 -9.05 10.96
C LEU A 240 -9.11 -8.30 10.32
N LEU A 241 -8.00 -8.15 11.05
CA LEU A 241 -6.82 -7.45 10.57
C LEU A 241 -6.13 -8.19 9.42
N PHE A 242 -6.09 -9.52 9.49
CA PHE A 242 -5.49 -10.34 8.45
C PHE A 242 -6.25 -10.21 7.12
N ASN A 243 -7.59 -10.31 7.18
CA ASN A 243 -8.44 -10.12 6.01
C ASN A 243 -8.33 -8.70 5.46
N ASP A 244 -8.28 -7.68 6.32
CA ASP A 244 -8.16 -6.28 5.91
C ASP A 244 -6.86 -6.01 5.13
N VAL A 245 -5.74 -6.61 5.53
CA VAL A 245 -4.49 -6.52 4.74
C VAL A 245 -4.64 -7.16 3.36
N ILE A 246 -5.31 -8.32 3.28
CA ILE A 246 -5.56 -8.99 1.99
C ILE A 246 -6.44 -8.12 1.09
N ASP A 247 -7.55 -7.62 1.62
CA ASP A 247 -8.50 -6.80 0.86
C ASP A 247 -7.86 -5.49 0.40
N ALA A 248 -7.12 -4.81 1.29
CA ALA A 248 -6.39 -3.60 0.94
C ALA A 248 -5.28 -3.86 -0.08
N GLY A 249 -4.55 -4.97 0.04
CA GLY A 249 -3.53 -5.38 -0.92
C GLY A 249 -4.13 -5.66 -2.30
N LEU A 250 -5.24 -6.39 -2.37
CA LEU A 250 -5.97 -6.65 -3.62
C LEU A 250 -6.50 -5.37 -4.24
N TYR A 251 -7.06 -4.46 -3.43
CA TYR A 251 -7.51 -3.15 -3.91
C TYR A 251 -6.38 -2.30 -4.51
N LYS A 252 -5.19 -2.36 -3.92
CA LYS A 252 -4.02 -1.63 -4.40
C LYS A 252 -3.36 -2.25 -5.63
N THR A 253 -3.58 -3.53 -5.87
CA THR A 253 -2.96 -4.21 -7.01
C THR A 253 -3.45 -3.57 -8.30
N ARG A 254 -2.52 -3.00 -9.06
CA ARG A 254 -2.78 -2.43 -10.39
C ARG A 254 -2.24 -3.39 -11.44
N ASP A 255 -2.91 -3.46 -12.57
CA ASP A 255 -2.33 -4.09 -13.75
C ASP A 255 -1.13 -3.24 -14.17
N TYR A 256 0.07 -3.79 -13.99
CA TYR A 256 1.26 -3.11 -14.49
C TYR A 256 1.19 -3.13 -16.02
N PRO A 257 1.44 -2.00 -16.69
CA PRO A 257 1.59 -2.01 -18.14
C PRO A 257 2.65 -3.05 -18.50
N GLU A 258 2.48 -3.72 -19.66
CA GLU A 258 3.35 -4.80 -20.17
C GLU A 258 4.85 -4.47 -20.28
N ILE A 259 5.23 -3.24 -19.93
CA ILE A 259 6.60 -2.72 -19.92
C ILE A 259 7.52 -3.52 -19.00
N PHE A 260 6.96 -4.10 -17.90
CA PHE A 260 7.71 -4.90 -16.95
C PHE A 260 7.30 -6.38 -17.01
N THR A 261 8.27 -7.27 -17.20
CA THR A 261 8.03 -8.71 -17.11
C THR A 261 8.15 -9.13 -15.64
N ILE A 262 7.08 -9.71 -15.10
CA ILE A 262 7.06 -10.22 -13.73
C ILE A 262 8.11 -11.33 -13.58
N GLY A 263 8.92 -11.24 -12.50
CA GLY A 263 10.00 -12.19 -12.24
C GLY A 263 11.34 -11.83 -12.89
N GLN A 264 11.40 -10.83 -13.78
CA GLN A 264 12.66 -10.33 -14.32
C GLN A 264 13.29 -9.29 -13.37
N LYS A 265 14.60 -9.35 -13.20
CA LYS A 265 15.34 -8.34 -12.46
C LYS A 265 15.67 -7.16 -13.37
N TYR A 266 15.35 -5.97 -12.92
CA TYR A 266 15.67 -4.71 -13.61
C TYR A 266 16.65 -3.91 -12.76
N SER A 267 17.69 -3.37 -13.39
CA SER A 267 18.52 -2.36 -12.76
C SER A 267 17.75 -1.02 -12.70
N ARG A 268 18.16 -0.12 -11.80
CA ARG A 268 17.59 1.24 -11.78
C ARG A 268 17.67 1.92 -13.16
N ARG A 269 18.75 1.68 -13.88
CA ARG A 269 18.94 2.23 -15.23
C ARG A 269 17.91 1.68 -16.23
N ASP A 270 17.60 0.39 -16.14
CA ASP A 270 16.61 -0.25 -17.00
C ASP A 270 15.21 0.29 -16.72
N VAL A 271 14.85 0.44 -15.43
CA VAL A 271 13.58 1.04 -15.00
C VAL A 271 13.44 2.46 -15.51
N CYS A 272 14.46 3.31 -15.32
CA CYS A 272 14.45 4.68 -15.82
C CYS A 272 14.30 4.73 -17.34
N LYS A 273 15.00 3.84 -18.07
CA LYS A 273 14.94 3.78 -19.52
C LYS A 273 13.56 3.31 -20.02
N LEU A 274 12.97 2.29 -19.38
CA LEU A 274 11.65 1.77 -19.74
C LEU A 274 10.52 2.75 -19.46
N LEU A 275 10.67 3.58 -18.41
CA LEU A 275 9.68 4.58 -18.02
C LEU A 275 9.97 5.97 -18.61
N ASN A 276 10.97 6.11 -19.49
CA ASN A 276 11.45 7.39 -20.02
C ASN A 276 11.75 8.42 -18.91
N TRP A 277 12.24 7.98 -17.76
CA TRP A 277 12.66 8.86 -16.70
C TRP A 277 14.07 9.39 -17.02
N SER A 278 14.19 10.70 -17.21
CA SER A 278 15.50 11.34 -17.23
C SER A 278 16.10 11.33 -15.82
N LYS A 279 17.41 11.12 -15.75
CA LYS A 279 18.19 11.46 -14.55
C LYS A 279 18.30 12.99 -14.50
N ASP A 280 17.60 13.61 -13.62
CA ASP A 280 17.95 14.91 -13.09
C ASP A 280 18.43 14.74 -11.66
#